data_b0b6076dfde4c30a2b0752ecc54fc993
#
_entry.id   b0b6076dfde4c30a2b0752ecc54fc993
#
_cell.length_a   1.000
_cell.length_b   1.000
_cell.length_c   1.000
_cell.angle_alpha   90.00
_cell.angle_beta   90.00
_cell.angle_gamma   90.00
#
_symmetry.space_group_name_H-M   'P 1'
#
loop_
_entity.id
_entity.type
_entity.pdbx_description
1 polymer ?
#
loop_
_entity_poly.entity_id
_entity_poly.type
_entity_poly.pdbx_seq_one_letter_code
_entity_poly.pdbx_strand_id
1 'polypeptide(L)'
;MCVTGKCAPYGYIIENGYIKKDPATRSIVEDAIQYYFSCFSIRHTTRYIADKYGENGPSYYKVDKIFHNPKYAGIDKDGKPYCEPYMTMDQYHALLKSRQAKSWSPSGYTYIFSSLITCPICGCKFSGRQRKAVRKNGNVYCDTRYNCMGKFRYHSGASLRESAIEEYLLEHMDSILEAARIDICLEPSGASAKPARSTQSIQDEINRLNTMYQKGRLSDDYYDQEYIRLTAALSEVSDQKAELQKKNLRCVSERFSGDWKSLYVRLDNEHKRAFWKQTIEEILVDPETRQIKDVKLLL
;
A
#
# COMPACT_ATOMS: atom_id res chain seq x y z
N MET A 1 -0.21 -30.67 -1.52
CA MET A 1 0.40 -31.00 -0.24
C MET A 1 -0.66 -31.59 0.68
N CYS A 2 -0.42 -32.74 1.31
CA CYS A 2 -1.38 -33.35 2.23
C CYS A 2 -1.39 -32.55 3.56
N VAL A 3 -2.58 -32.19 4.04
CA VAL A 3 -2.72 -31.35 5.23
C VAL A 3 -3.10 -32.21 6.42
N THR A 4 -2.29 -32.17 7.47
CA THR A 4 -2.54 -32.87 8.74
C THR A 4 -3.41 -32.05 9.73
N GLY A 5 -3.90 -30.87 9.33
CA GLY A 5 -4.70 -29.97 10.17
C GLY A 5 -6.17 -30.35 10.26
N LYS A 6 -6.75 -30.27 11.46
CA LYS A 6 -8.16 -30.62 11.73
C LYS A 6 -9.19 -29.61 11.23
N CYS A 7 -8.81 -28.38 10.84
CA CYS A 7 -9.73 -27.32 10.43
C CYS A 7 -9.24 -26.53 9.21
N ALA A 8 -10.12 -26.37 8.20
CA ALA A 8 -9.88 -25.47 7.09
C ALA A 8 -10.25 -24.00 7.44
N PRO A 9 -9.56 -23.01 6.87
CA PRO A 9 -10.00 -21.61 6.95
C PRO A 9 -11.36 -21.43 6.26
N TYR A 10 -12.10 -20.38 6.60
CA TYR A 10 -13.37 -20.04 5.94
C TYR A 10 -13.16 -19.90 4.42
N GLY A 11 -14.04 -20.46 3.61
CA GLY A 11 -13.88 -20.50 2.15
C GLY A 11 -13.08 -21.69 1.63
N TYR A 12 -12.58 -22.55 2.52
CA TYR A 12 -11.88 -23.79 2.16
C TYR A 12 -12.49 -24.99 2.85
N ILE A 13 -12.42 -26.14 2.17
CA ILE A 13 -12.75 -27.46 2.70
C ILE A 13 -11.55 -28.39 2.59
N ILE A 14 -11.54 -29.46 3.38
CA ILE A 14 -10.53 -30.52 3.29
C ILE A 14 -11.18 -31.74 2.66
N GLU A 15 -10.75 -32.10 1.45
CA GLU A 15 -11.14 -33.29 0.74
C GLU A 15 -9.93 -34.18 0.49
N ASN A 16 -10.02 -35.45 0.88
CA ASN A 16 -8.94 -36.44 0.71
C ASN A 16 -7.57 -35.96 1.20
N GLY A 17 -7.54 -35.18 2.29
CA GLY A 17 -6.31 -34.62 2.85
C GLY A 17 -5.76 -33.37 2.14
N TYR A 18 -6.49 -32.82 1.17
CA TYR A 18 -6.10 -31.61 0.44
C TYR A 18 -7.06 -30.48 0.74
N ILE A 19 -6.51 -29.25 0.84
CA ILE A 19 -7.31 -28.03 0.98
C ILE A 19 -7.76 -27.58 -0.42
N LYS A 20 -9.08 -27.44 -0.61
CA LYS A 20 -9.71 -26.94 -1.81
C LYS A 20 -10.63 -25.77 -1.48
N LYS A 21 -10.94 -24.92 -2.46
CA LYS A 21 -11.96 -23.88 -2.32
C LYS A 21 -13.33 -24.51 -2.09
N ASP A 22 -14.04 -24.02 -1.10
CA ASP A 22 -15.39 -24.49 -0.78
C ASP A 22 -16.42 -23.89 -1.75
N PRO A 23 -17.11 -24.69 -2.56
CA PRO A 23 -18.09 -24.17 -3.52
C PRO A 23 -19.22 -23.33 -2.88
N ALA A 24 -19.60 -23.65 -1.64
CA ALA A 24 -20.69 -22.97 -0.94
C ALA A 24 -20.33 -21.55 -0.47
N THR A 25 -19.08 -21.32 -0.14
CA THR A 25 -18.61 -20.04 0.45
C THR A 25 -17.63 -19.31 -0.47
N ARG A 26 -17.25 -19.86 -1.60
CA ARG A 26 -16.28 -19.33 -2.54
C ARG A 26 -16.66 -17.91 -3.00
N SER A 27 -17.89 -17.71 -3.48
CA SER A 27 -18.37 -16.44 -3.97
C SER A 27 -18.32 -15.33 -2.89
N ILE A 28 -18.61 -15.69 -1.65
CA ILE A 28 -18.58 -14.75 -0.51
C ILE A 28 -17.14 -14.26 -0.26
N VAL A 29 -16.15 -15.16 -0.35
CA VAL A 29 -14.74 -14.80 -0.15
C VAL A 29 -14.21 -13.96 -1.31
N GLU A 30 -14.56 -14.32 -2.55
CA GLU A 30 -14.17 -13.57 -3.75
C GLU A 30 -14.74 -12.15 -3.72
N ASP A 31 -16.03 -11.98 -3.38
CA ASP A 31 -16.67 -10.68 -3.21
C ASP A 31 -16.05 -9.86 -2.08
N ALA A 32 -15.74 -10.51 -0.95
CA ALA A 32 -15.08 -9.82 0.17
C ALA A 32 -13.71 -9.27 -0.24
N ILE A 33 -12.94 -10.02 -1.00
CA ILE A 33 -11.62 -9.61 -1.48
C ILE A 33 -11.77 -8.47 -2.49
N GLN A 34 -12.66 -8.61 -3.47
CA GLN A 34 -12.91 -7.58 -4.47
C GLN A 34 -13.36 -6.25 -3.83
N TYR A 35 -14.33 -6.30 -2.91
CA TYR A 35 -14.81 -5.11 -2.24
C TYR A 35 -13.77 -4.48 -1.32
N TYR A 36 -12.97 -5.30 -0.62
CA TYR A 36 -11.89 -4.78 0.22
C TYR A 36 -10.89 -3.93 -0.57
N PHE A 37 -10.49 -4.35 -1.76
CA PHE A 37 -9.56 -3.59 -2.59
C PHE A 37 -10.17 -2.30 -3.17
N SER A 38 -11.48 -2.12 -3.12
CA SER A 38 -12.12 -0.85 -3.47
C SER A 38 -12.11 0.16 -2.31
N CYS A 39 -12.22 -0.30 -1.04
CA CYS A 39 -12.35 0.59 0.12
C CYS A 39 -11.22 0.48 1.15
N PHE A 40 -10.39 -0.56 1.10
CA PHE A 40 -9.30 -0.88 2.06
C PHE A 40 -9.75 -0.87 3.54
N SER A 41 -10.99 -1.28 3.81
CA SER A 41 -11.58 -1.30 5.14
C SER A 41 -12.28 -2.62 5.44
N ILE A 42 -11.75 -3.39 6.41
CA ILE A 42 -12.35 -4.66 6.84
C ILE A 42 -13.77 -4.43 7.39
N ARG A 43 -13.99 -3.34 8.13
CA ARG A 43 -15.31 -3.03 8.71
C ARG A 43 -16.36 -2.80 7.62
N HIS A 44 -16.03 -2.03 6.59
CA HIS A 44 -16.93 -1.78 5.48
C HIS A 44 -17.15 -3.02 4.63
N THR A 45 -16.10 -3.80 4.38
CA THR A 45 -16.21 -5.10 3.72
C THR A 45 -17.15 -6.03 4.48
N THR A 46 -17.02 -6.11 5.81
CA THR A 46 -17.92 -6.94 6.63
C THR A 46 -19.35 -6.49 6.52
N ARG A 47 -19.60 -5.17 6.54
CA ARG A 47 -20.96 -4.63 6.40
C ARG A 47 -21.54 -4.94 5.02
N TYR A 48 -20.78 -4.70 3.95
CA TYR A 48 -21.18 -5.03 2.59
C TYR A 48 -21.55 -6.51 2.43
N ILE A 49 -20.72 -7.41 2.96
CA ILE A 49 -20.98 -8.85 2.91
C ILE A 49 -22.21 -9.23 3.74
N ALA A 50 -22.41 -8.62 4.91
CA ALA A 50 -23.60 -8.85 5.72
C ALA A 50 -24.88 -8.35 5.03
N ASP A 51 -24.83 -7.19 4.39
CA ASP A 51 -25.94 -6.64 3.62
C ASP A 51 -26.28 -7.51 2.38
N LYS A 52 -25.27 -8.09 1.72
CA LYS A 52 -25.45 -8.90 0.50
C LYS A 52 -25.86 -10.34 0.78
N TYR A 53 -25.32 -10.97 1.82
CA TYR A 53 -25.48 -12.40 2.11
C TYR A 53 -26.29 -12.70 3.39
N GLY A 54 -26.67 -11.68 4.14
CA GLY A 54 -27.48 -11.81 5.36
C GLY A 54 -26.84 -12.73 6.39
N GLU A 55 -27.64 -13.64 6.95
CA GLU A 55 -27.18 -14.61 7.97
C GLU A 55 -26.12 -15.60 7.46
N ASN A 56 -26.04 -15.83 6.15
CA ASN A 56 -25.03 -16.69 5.54
C ASN A 56 -23.66 -15.99 5.43
N GLY A 57 -23.61 -14.69 5.69
CA GLY A 57 -22.37 -13.91 5.67
C GLY A 57 -21.42 -14.29 6.82
N PRO A 58 -20.08 -14.25 6.61
CA PRO A 58 -19.12 -14.48 7.65
C PRO A 58 -19.13 -13.36 8.70
N SER A 59 -18.90 -13.71 9.95
CA SER A 59 -18.71 -12.74 11.04
C SER A 59 -17.47 -11.86 10.78
N TYR A 60 -17.41 -10.68 11.41
CA TYR A 60 -16.27 -9.78 11.36
C TYR A 60 -14.92 -10.51 11.55
N TYR A 61 -14.85 -11.42 12.52
CA TYR A 61 -13.64 -12.19 12.78
C TYR A 61 -13.23 -13.09 11.60
N LYS A 62 -14.19 -13.72 10.92
CA LYS A 62 -13.91 -14.54 9.73
C LYS A 62 -13.42 -13.66 8.57
N VAL A 63 -14.07 -12.50 8.34
CA VAL A 63 -13.63 -11.52 7.33
C VAL A 63 -12.24 -11.00 7.63
N ASP A 64 -11.95 -10.64 8.89
CA ASP A 64 -10.62 -10.22 9.33
C ASP A 64 -9.56 -11.30 9.05
N LYS A 65 -9.88 -12.56 9.31
CA LYS A 65 -8.99 -13.70 9.01
C LYS A 65 -8.72 -13.91 7.51
N ILE A 66 -9.67 -13.62 6.61
CA ILE A 66 -9.44 -13.67 5.16
C ILE A 66 -8.25 -12.78 4.80
N PHE A 67 -8.17 -11.60 5.38
CA PHE A 67 -7.10 -10.64 5.08
C PHE A 67 -5.84 -10.83 5.93
N HIS A 68 -5.86 -11.64 6.99
CA HIS A 68 -4.70 -11.85 7.89
C HIS A 68 -4.00 -13.20 7.69
N ASN A 69 -4.59 -14.13 7.01
CA ASN A 69 -4.04 -15.47 6.87
C ASN A 69 -3.38 -15.64 5.48
N PRO A 70 -2.06 -15.92 5.40
CA PRO A 70 -1.35 -16.09 4.14
C PRO A 70 -1.89 -17.20 3.26
N LYS A 71 -2.66 -18.14 3.80
CA LYS A 71 -3.30 -19.20 3.03
C LYS A 71 -4.23 -18.68 1.93
N TYR A 72 -4.84 -17.50 2.10
CA TYR A 72 -5.66 -16.90 1.04
C TYR A 72 -4.84 -16.36 -0.15
N ALA A 73 -3.53 -16.17 0.05
CA ALA A 73 -2.56 -15.94 -1.03
C ALA A 73 -1.91 -17.23 -1.53
N GLY A 74 -2.39 -18.39 -1.07
CA GLY A 74 -1.90 -19.71 -1.49
C GLY A 74 -0.62 -20.18 -0.81
N ILE A 75 -0.12 -19.47 0.21
CA ILE A 75 1.14 -19.76 0.89
C ILE A 75 0.93 -20.14 2.36
N ASP A 76 1.87 -20.85 2.94
CA ASP A 76 1.95 -21.11 4.37
C ASP A 76 2.67 -19.96 5.12
N LYS A 77 2.93 -20.18 6.43
CA LYS A 77 3.65 -19.21 7.27
C LYS A 77 5.11 -19.02 6.84
N ASP A 78 5.69 -20.00 6.18
CA ASP A 78 7.09 -20.00 5.72
C ASP A 78 7.20 -19.52 4.26
N GLY A 79 6.08 -19.08 3.65
CA GLY A 79 6.04 -18.59 2.28
C GLY A 79 6.02 -19.70 1.21
N LYS A 80 5.83 -20.98 1.60
CA LYS A 80 5.79 -22.10 0.66
C LYS A 80 4.37 -22.25 0.07
N PRO A 81 4.22 -22.71 -1.19
CA PRO A 81 2.92 -23.01 -1.78
C PRO A 81 2.15 -24.01 -0.92
N TYR A 82 0.88 -23.71 -0.60
CA TYR A 82 0.09 -24.48 0.33
C TYR A 82 -1.28 -24.90 -0.18
N CYS A 83 -2.02 -24.00 -0.84
CA CYS A 83 -3.36 -24.25 -1.36
C CYS A 83 -3.67 -23.35 -2.56
N GLU A 84 -4.81 -23.56 -3.20
CA GLU A 84 -5.29 -22.69 -4.27
C GLU A 84 -5.61 -21.28 -3.75
N PRO A 85 -5.02 -20.21 -4.30
CA PRO A 85 -5.16 -18.85 -3.76
C PRO A 85 -6.51 -18.23 -4.12
N TYR A 86 -7.04 -17.38 -3.22
CA TYR A 86 -8.14 -16.45 -3.49
C TYR A 86 -7.66 -15.07 -3.94
N MET A 87 -6.43 -14.68 -3.60
CA MET A 87 -5.83 -13.42 -4.00
C MET A 87 -4.44 -13.63 -4.62
N THR A 88 -4.05 -12.74 -5.51
CA THR A 88 -2.70 -12.76 -6.10
C THR A 88 -1.64 -12.35 -5.08
N MET A 89 -0.37 -12.67 -5.35
CA MET A 89 0.75 -12.23 -4.50
C MET A 89 0.87 -10.71 -4.45
N ASP A 90 0.60 -10.01 -5.56
CA ASP A 90 0.60 -8.55 -5.60
C ASP A 90 -0.50 -7.95 -4.71
N GLN A 91 -1.70 -8.53 -4.75
CA GLN A 91 -2.79 -8.17 -3.84
C GLN A 91 -2.40 -8.41 -2.38
N TYR A 92 -1.75 -9.54 -2.09
CA TYR A 92 -1.29 -9.85 -0.74
C TYR A 92 -0.21 -8.87 -0.26
N HIS A 93 0.74 -8.51 -1.10
CA HIS A 93 1.75 -7.49 -0.78
C HIS A 93 1.13 -6.11 -0.57
N ALA A 94 0.18 -5.70 -1.41
CA ALA A 94 -0.57 -4.45 -1.24
C ALA A 94 -1.33 -4.42 0.09
N LEU A 95 -1.92 -5.55 0.47
CA LEU A 95 -2.60 -5.72 1.75
C LEU A 95 -1.61 -5.61 2.93
N LEU A 96 -0.43 -6.21 2.86
CA LEU A 96 0.59 -6.09 3.90
C LEU A 96 1.08 -4.65 4.06
N LYS A 97 1.28 -3.92 2.96
CA LYS A 97 1.61 -2.48 2.99
C LYS A 97 0.50 -1.66 3.66
N SER A 98 -0.76 -1.93 3.33
CA SER A 98 -1.90 -1.21 3.90
C SER A 98 -2.08 -1.41 5.42
N ARG A 99 -1.59 -2.52 5.97
CA ARG A 99 -1.67 -2.88 7.39
C ARG A 99 -0.71 -2.13 8.30
N GLN A 100 0.43 -1.69 7.78
CA GLN A 100 1.41 -0.93 8.58
C GLN A 100 0.81 0.39 9.10
N ALA A 101 -0.31 0.79 8.54
CA ALA A 101 -1.08 1.95 8.96
C ALA A 101 -2.36 1.53 9.71
N LYS A 102 -2.21 1.17 10.97
CA LYS A 102 -3.37 0.97 11.85
C LYS A 102 -4.07 2.30 12.10
N SER A 103 -5.11 2.57 11.34
CA SER A 103 -6.05 3.66 11.63
C SER A 103 -7.21 3.10 12.44
N TRP A 104 -7.16 3.27 13.77
CA TRP A 104 -8.31 3.03 14.63
C TRP A 104 -9.17 4.29 14.67
N SER A 105 -10.39 4.24 14.14
CA SER A 105 -11.36 5.32 14.21
C SER A 105 -12.61 4.85 14.96
N PRO A 106 -12.80 5.25 16.21
CA PRO A 106 -14.01 4.93 16.95
C PRO A 106 -15.25 5.70 16.47
N SER A 107 -15.08 6.72 15.63
CA SER A 107 -16.13 7.66 15.25
C SER A 107 -16.99 7.24 14.06
N GLY A 108 -16.71 6.11 13.40
CA GLY A 108 -17.38 5.73 12.15
C GLY A 108 -17.07 6.63 10.95
N TYR A 109 -16.22 7.64 11.11
CA TYR A 109 -15.79 8.54 10.04
C TYR A 109 -14.62 7.95 9.28
N THR A 110 -14.68 8.00 7.95
CA THR A 110 -13.59 7.57 7.09
C THR A 110 -12.64 8.72 6.83
N TYR A 111 -11.45 8.64 7.42
CA TYR A 111 -10.38 9.62 7.21
C TYR A 111 -9.71 9.37 5.86
N ILE A 112 -9.84 10.34 4.94
CA ILE A 112 -9.40 10.22 3.54
C ILE A 112 -7.91 9.93 3.43
N PHE A 113 -7.07 10.70 4.13
CA PHE A 113 -5.60 10.63 4.04
C PHE A 113 -4.95 9.79 5.15
N SER A 114 -5.71 8.93 5.79
CA SER A 114 -5.18 8.06 6.85
C SER A 114 -4.06 7.19 6.30
N SER A 115 -2.93 7.16 7.01
CA SER A 115 -1.71 6.43 6.65
C SER A 115 -0.89 6.96 5.47
N LEU A 116 -1.37 7.97 4.77
CA LEU A 116 -0.61 8.59 3.67
C LEU A 116 0.36 9.66 4.17
N ILE A 117 0.04 10.34 5.28
CA ILE A 117 0.82 11.49 5.77
C ILE A 117 1.92 11.01 6.71
N THR A 118 3.15 11.43 6.47
CA THR A 118 4.34 11.10 7.28
C THR A 118 5.02 12.37 7.78
N CYS A 119 5.47 12.31 9.02
CA CYS A 119 6.27 13.37 9.61
C CYS A 119 7.75 13.19 9.22
N PRO A 120 8.39 14.16 8.57
CA PRO A 120 9.79 14.05 8.17
C PRO A 120 10.77 14.06 9.35
N ILE A 121 10.35 14.58 10.53
CA ILE A 121 11.21 14.63 11.73
C ILE A 121 11.26 13.27 12.44
N CYS A 122 10.11 12.63 12.68
CA CYS A 122 10.06 11.41 13.49
C CYS A 122 9.65 10.16 12.71
N GLY A 123 9.37 10.25 11.40
CA GLY A 123 8.93 9.14 10.57
C GLY A 123 7.55 8.56 10.92
N CYS A 124 6.87 9.12 11.94
CA CYS A 124 5.56 8.62 12.35
C CYS A 124 4.47 9.02 11.36
N LYS A 125 3.54 8.10 11.10
CA LYS A 125 2.32 8.41 10.34
C LYS A 125 1.39 9.30 11.15
N PHE A 126 0.71 10.23 10.48
CA PHE A 126 -0.30 11.07 11.10
C PHE A 126 -1.59 10.28 11.35
N SER A 127 -2.23 10.57 12.48
CA SER A 127 -3.54 10.00 12.83
C SER A 127 -4.65 11.01 12.62
N GLY A 128 -5.74 10.57 11.98
CA GLY A 128 -6.94 11.38 11.80
C GLY A 128 -7.73 11.53 13.09
N ARG A 129 -8.24 12.72 13.34
CA ARG A 129 -9.14 13.04 14.44
C ARG A 129 -10.23 13.97 13.96
N GLN A 130 -11.49 13.65 14.29
CA GLN A 130 -12.62 14.53 14.07
C GLN A 130 -13.04 15.19 15.37
N ARG A 131 -13.24 16.50 15.33
CA ARG A 131 -13.76 17.30 16.45
C ARG A 131 -15.06 17.98 16.01
N LYS A 132 -16.11 17.76 16.74
CA LYS A 132 -17.33 18.55 16.62
C LYS A 132 -17.12 19.84 17.40
N ALA A 133 -17.35 20.97 16.78
CA ALA A 133 -17.29 22.29 17.42
C ALA A 133 -18.55 23.09 17.08
N VAL A 134 -18.95 23.94 18.01
CA VAL A 134 -20.13 24.81 17.85
C VAL A 134 -19.61 26.23 17.60
N ARG A 135 -20.07 26.85 16.53
CA ARG A 135 -19.76 28.27 16.25
C ARG A 135 -20.56 29.18 17.20
N LYS A 136 -20.15 30.44 17.33
CA LYS A 136 -20.85 31.43 18.14
C LYS A 136 -22.31 31.63 17.77
N ASN A 137 -22.68 31.32 16.51
CA ASN A 137 -24.05 31.36 16.00
C ASN A 137 -24.86 30.07 16.25
N GLY A 138 -24.35 29.12 17.05
CA GLY A 138 -25.02 27.86 17.36
C GLY A 138 -24.82 26.75 16.33
N ASN A 139 -24.24 27.02 15.16
CA ASN A 139 -24.06 26.02 14.12
C ASN A 139 -22.96 25.03 14.50
N VAL A 140 -23.27 23.73 14.41
CA VAL A 140 -22.31 22.64 14.64
C VAL A 140 -21.54 22.41 13.35
N TYR A 141 -20.20 22.34 13.45
CA TYR A 141 -19.35 21.95 12.35
C TYR A 141 -18.37 20.86 12.78
N CYS A 142 -17.97 20.04 11.83
CA CYS A 142 -16.97 19.01 12.04
C CYS A 142 -15.63 19.50 11.50
N ASP A 143 -14.61 19.54 12.38
CA ASP A 143 -13.22 19.86 12.01
C ASP A 143 -12.42 18.55 12.01
N THR A 144 -12.10 18.07 10.82
CA THR A 144 -11.31 16.84 10.64
C THR A 144 -9.84 17.21 10.42
N ARG A 145 -8.97 16.68 11.29
CA ARG A 145 -7.54 16.97 11.28
C ARG A 145 -6.69 15.74 11.40
N TYR A 146 -5.51 15.82 10.84
CA TYR A 146 -4.43 14.85 10.99
C TYR A 146 -3.34 15.38 11.88
N ASN A 147 -2.91 14.58 12.85
CA ASN A 147 -1.88 14.96 13.82
C ASN A 147 -0.75 13.96 13.84
N CYS A 148 0.49 14.45 13.95
CA CYS A 148 1.64 13.58 14.13
C CYS A 148 1.55 12.82 15.46
N MET A 149 1.67 11.49 15.40
CA MET A 149 1.64 10.64 16.60
C MET A 149 2.92 10.73 17.44
N GLY A 150 4.03 11.17 16.84
CA GLY A 150 5.32 11.38 17.54
C GLY A 150 5.43 12.67 18.32
N LYS A 151 4.43 13.57 18.24
CA LYS A 151 4.48 14.91 18.81
C LYS A 151 4.82 14.98 20.30
N PHE A 152 4.38 14.00 21.08
CA PHE A 152 4.61 14.00 22.53
C PHE A 152 5.98 13.49 22.94
N ARG A 153 6.71 12.85 22.02
CA ARG A 153 8.00 12.22 22.31
C ARG A 153 9.18 12.94 21.68
N TYR A 154 8.99 13.55 20.50
CA TYR A 154 10.10 13.98 19.67
C TYR A 154 10.07 15.44 19.24
N HIS A 155 8.90 16.06 19.10
CA HIS A 155 8.76 17.45 18.64
C HIS A 155 7.35 18.01 18.90
N SER A 156 7.19 19.33 18.77
CA SER A 156 5.87 19.99 18.74
C SER A 156 5.10 19.49 17.50
N GLY A 157 3.90 18.97 17.70
CA GLY A 157 3.15 18.31 16.64
C GLY A 157 2.57 19.23 15.60
N ALA A 158 2.74 18.91 14.35
CA ALA A 158 1.96 19.49 13.26
C ALA A 158 0.52 18.96 13.27
N SER A 159 -0.42 19.81 12.89
CA SER A 159 -1.83 19.48 12.71
C SER A 159 -2.33 20.08 11.40
N LEU A 160 -2.81 19.23 10.50
CA LEU A 160 -3.35 19.62 9.20
C LEU A 160 -4.84 19.36 9.14
N ARG A 161 -5.59 20.26 8.51
CA ARG A 161 -6.99 20.04 8.20
C ARG A 161 -7.11 19.13 6.98
N GLU A 162 -8.09 18.24 7.00
CA GLU A 162 -8.39 17.36 5.85
C GLU A 162 -8.71 18.17 4.60
N SER A 163 -9.53 19.21 4.73
CA SER A 163 -9.89 20.12 3.63
C SER A 163 -8.69 20.83 3.00
N ALA A 164 -7.71 21.24 3.82
CA ALA A 164 -6.52 21.91 3.31
C ALA A 164 -5.61 20.97 2.52
N ILE A 165 -5.54 19.69 2.92
CA ILE A 165 -4.80 18.68 2.16
C ILE A 165 -5.52 18.38 0.85
N GLU A 166 -6.84 18.23 0.90
CA GLU A 166 -7.68 17.97 -0.26
C GLU A 166 -7.57 19.11 -1.28
N GLU A 167 -7.70 20.35 -0.83
CA GLU A 167 -7.56 21.56 -1.65
C GLU A 167 -6.17 21.65 -2.31
N TYR A 168 -5.10 21.44 -1.54
CA TYR A 168 -3.74 21.42 -2.06
C TYR A 168 -3.57 20.36 -3.17
N LEU A 169 -4.04 19.13 -2.95
CA LEU A 169 -3.91 18.07 -3.93
C LEU A 169 -4.75 18.34 -5.19
N LEU A 170 -5.95 18.89 -5.05
CA LEU A 170 -6.79 19.28 -6.19
C LEU A 170 -6.15 20.39 -7.02
N GLU A 171 -5.43 21.30 -6.37
CA GLU A 171 -4.77 22.42 -7.06
C GLU A 171 -3.46 22.01 -7.74
N HIS A 172 -2.63 21.20 -7.04
CA HIS A 172 -1.24 20.95 -7.47
C HIS A 172 -1.01 19.60 -8.15
N MET A 173 -2.05 18.76 -8.30
CA MET A 173 -1.87 17.39 -8.81
C MET A 173 -1.25 17.35 -10.20
N ASP A 174 -1.60 18.29 -11.07
CA ASP A 174 -1.06 18.39 -12.41
C ASP A 174 0.46 18.69 -12.39
N SER A 175 0.89 19.59 -11.50
CA SER A 175 2.31 19.90 -11.29
C SER A 175 3.09 18.74 -10.68
N ILE A 176 2.47 18.00 -9.75
CA ILE A 176 3.07 16.80 -9.12
C ILE A 176 3.28 15.71 -10.17
N LEU A 177 2.30 15.49 -11.06
CA LEU A 177 2.41 14.52 -12.15
C LEU A 177 3.50 14.92 -13.15
N GLU A 178 3.61 16.19 -13.47
CA GLU A 178 4.65 16.68 -14.38
C GLU A 178 6.04 16.54 -13.77
N ALA A 179 6.21 16.90 -12.50
CA ALA A 179 7.46 16.67 -11.76
C ALA A 179 7.85 15.18 -11.76
N ALA A 180 6.92 14.29 -11.49
CA ALA A 180 7.17 12.85 -11.52
C ALA A 180 7.57 12.34 -12.92
N ARG A 181 7.02 12.93 -14.00
CA ARG A 181 7.44 12.63 -15.39
C ARG A 181 8.88 13.05 -15.63
N ILE A 182 9.25 14.25 -15.19
CA ILE A 182 10.60 14.78 -15.34
C ILE A 182 11.58 13.91 -14.56
N ASP A 183 11.26 13.55 -13.33
CA ASP A 183 12.12 12.72 -12.48
C ASP A 183 12.40 11.35 -13.12
N ILE A 184 11.37 10.67 -13.64
CA ILE A 184 11.53 9.39 -14.34
C ILE A 184 12.35 9.53 -15.62
N CYS A 185 12.27 10.67 -16.30
CA CYS A 185 13.06 10.93 -17.50
C CYS A 185 14.51 11.30 -17.20
N LEU A 186 14.77 11.95 -16.07
CA LEU A 186 16.09 12.42 -15.67
C LEU A 186 16.87 11.40 -14.83
N GLU A 187 16.20 10.44 -14.16
CA GLU A 187 16.90 9.41 -13.41
C GLU A 187 17.69 8.51 -14.38
N PRO A 188 19.04 8.59 -14.37
CA PRO A 188 19.83 7.52 -14.97
C PRO A 188 19.51 6.25 -14.21
N SER A 189 19.19 5.19 -14.93
CA SER A 189 18.86 3.86 -14.42
C SER A 189 19.75 3.50 -13.22
N GLY A 190 19.32 3.78 -12.00
CA GLY A 190 20.10 3.36 -10.82
C GLY A 190 20.07 4.19 -9.54
N ALA A 191 19.56 5.42 -9.53
CA ALA A 191 19.68 6.26 -8.34
C ALA A 191 18.30 6.60 -7.74
N SER A 192 18.04 6.09 -6.55
CA SER A 192 17.03 6.60 -5.59
C SER A 192 15.64 5.96 -5.53
N ALA A 193 15.54 4.65 -5.67
CA ALA A 193 14.44 3.98 -4.96
C ALA A 193 15.06 2.91 -4.06
N LYS A 194 14.55 2.69 -2.85
CA LYS A 194 14.99 1.56 -2.02
C LYS A 194 14.99 0.32 -2.92
N PRO A 195 16.15 -0.33 -3.14
CA PRO A 195 16.24 -1.41 -4.10
C PRO A 195 15.22 -2.50 -3.75
N ALA A 196 14.49 -2.98 -4.75
CA ALA A 196 13.71 -4.19 -4.58
C ALA A 196 14.66 -5.31 -4.06
N ARG A 197 14.16 -6.27 -3.29
CA ARG A 197 14.98 -7.34 -2.68
C ARG A 197 15.92 -8.00 -3.69
N SER A 198 15.52 -8.10 -4.96
CA SER A 198 16.34 -8.67 -6.04
C SER A 198 17.56 -7.83 -6.39
N THR A 199 17.44 -6.50 -6.49
CA THR A 199 18.57 -5.60 -6.78
C THR A 199 19.57 -5.56 -5.62
N GLN A 200 19.09 -5.53 -4.38
CA GLN A 200 19.96 -5.60 -3.20
C GLN A 200 20.72 -6.91 -3.14
N SER A 201 20.06 -8.03 -3.45
CA SER A 201 20.71 -9.35 -3.48
C SER A 201 21.83 -9.42 -4.50
N ILE A 202 21.61 -8.91 -5.72
CA ILE A 202 22.64 -8.86 -6.78
C ILE A 202 23.79 -7.94 -6.36
N GLN A 203 23.50 -6.79 -5.76
CA GLN A 203 24.50 -5.87 -5.26
C GLN A 203 25.36 -6.50 -4.14
N ASP A 204 24.75 -7.25 -3.23
CA ASP A 204 25.44 -7.99 -2.18
C ASP A 204 26.31 -9.10 -2.75
N GLU A 205 25.88 -9.74 -3.85
CA GLU A 205 26.67 -10.73 -4.59
C GLU A 205 27.89 -10.11 -5.26
N ILE A 206 27.75 -8.96 -5.91
CA ILE A 206 28.86 -8.17 -6.47
C ILE A 206 29.85 -7.79 -5.37
N ASN A 207 29.40 -7.33 -4.23
CA ASN A 207 30.25 -6.96 -3.10
C ASN A 207 31.01 -8.16 -2.54
N ARG A 208 30.40 -9.35 -2.49
CA ARG A 208 31.07 -10.60 -2.10
C ARG A 208 32.10 -11.00 -3.13
N LEU A 209 31.78 -10.93 -4.41
CA LEU A 209 32.71 -11.24 -5.50
C LEU A 209 33.95 -10.35 -5.42
N ASN A 210 33.78 -9.04 -5.25
CA ASN A 210 34.85 -8.08 -5.06
C ASN A 210 35.74 -8.42 -3.84
N THR A 211 35.07 -8.78 -2.72
CA THR A 211 35.79 -9.15 -1.49
C THR A 211 36.61 -10.43 -1.66
N MET A 212 36.08 -11.42 -2.38
CA MET A 212 36.80 -12.68 -2.65
C MET A 212 37.99 -12.48 -3.58
N TYR A 213 37.84 -11.64 -4.60
CA TYR A 213 38.89 -11.27 -5.52
C TYR A 213 40.03 -10.52 -4.81
N GLN A 214 39.72 -9.50 -4.00
CA GLN A 214 40.68 -8.76 -3.20
C GLN A 214 41.51 -9.66 -2.24
N LYS A 215 40.90 -10.77 -1.78
CA LYS A 215 41.59 -11.77 -0.94
C LYS A 215 42.38 -12.79 -1.73
N GLY A 216 42.52 -12.63 -3.05
CA GLY A 216 43.25 -13.54 -3.93
C GLY A 216 42.66 -14.95 -4.03
N ARG A 217 41.34 -15.10 -3.79
CA ARG A 217 40.66 -16.41 -3.79
C ARG A 217 40.01 -16.79 -5.13
N LEU A 218 40.05 -15.87 -6.09
CA LEU A 218 39.43 -16.03 -7.41
C LEU A 218 40.49 -15.70 -8.48
N SER A 219 40.40 -16.39 -9.62
CA SER A 219 41.19 -16.05 -10.81
C SER A 219 40.56 -14.83 -11.51
N ASP A 220 41.41 -14.11 -12.26
CA ASP A 220 40.96 -12.92 -13.03
C ASP A 220 39.86 -13.27 -14.01
N ASP A 221 40.01 -14.36 -14.78
CA ASP A 221 39.00 -14.80 -15.77
C ASP A 221 37.65 -15.11 -15.15
N TYR A 222 37.63 -15.78 -13.97
CA TYR A 222 36.39 -16.08 -13.28
C TYR A 222 35.72 -14.83 -12.71
N TYR A 223 36.53 -13.92 -12.15
CA TYR A 223 36.05 -12.65 -11.64
C TYR A 223 35.40 -11.83 -12.75
N ASP A 224 36.08 -11.68 -13.89
CA ASP A 224 35.56 -10.90 -15.02
C ASP A 224 34.27 -11.46 -15.59
N GLN A 225 34.20 -12.77 -15.78
CA GLN A 225 32.98 -13.43 -16.27
C GLN A 225 31.79 -13.21 -15.32
N GLU A 226 32.00 -13.42 -14.03
CA GLU A 226 30.95 -13.33 -13.04
C GLU A 226 30.51 -11.87 -12.77
N TYR A 227 31.50 -10.95 -12.83
CA TYR A 227 31.22 -9.51 -12.74
C TYR A 227 30.37 -9.01 -13.91
N ILE A 228 30.69 -9.42 -15.14
CA ILE A 228 29.91 -9.09 -16.33
C ILE A 228 28.49 -9.68 -16.21
N ARG A 229 28.35 -10.93 -15.77
CA ARG A 229 27.06 -11.59 -15.58
C ARG A 229 26.19 -10.85 -14.56
N LEU A 230 26.74 -10.49 -13.41
CA LEU A 230 26.00 -9.82 -12.34
C LEU A 230 25.65 -8.37 -12.70
N THR A 231 26.52 -7.65 -13.39
CA THR A 231 26.25 -6.29 -13.86
C THR A 231 25.18 -6.28 -14.94
N ALA A 232 25.20 -7.24 -15.86
CA ALA A 232 24.13 -7.40 -16.85
C ALA A 232 22.78 -7.70 -16.18
N ALA A 233 22.75 -8.62 -15.21
CA ALA A 233 21.53 -8.93 -14.46
C ALA A 233 21.00 -7.70 -13.67
N LEU A 234 21.90 -6.89 -13.11
CA LEU A 234 21.54 -5.65 -12.41
C LEU A 234 20.91 -4.63 -13.38
N SER A 235 21.48 -4.49 -14.57
CA SER A 235 20.96 -3.61 -15.63
C SER A 235 19.56 -4.06 -16.07
N GLU A 236 19.35 -5.35 -16.35
CA GLU A 236 18.03 -5.86 -16.74
C GLU A 236 16.96 -5.60 -15.68
N VAL A 237 17.26 -5.82 -14.40
CA VAL A 237 16.32 -5.55 -13.30
C VAL A 237 16.02 -4.05 -13.19
N SER A 238 17.03 -3.20 -13.41
CA SER A 238 16.89 -1.74 -13.42
C SER A 238 15.97 -1.28 -14.55
N ASP A 239 16.19 -1.80 -15.77
CA ASP A 239 15.40 -1.44 -16.96
C ASP A 239 13.94 -1.90 -16.82
N GLN A 240 13.71 -3.12 -16.32
CA GLN A 240 12.35 -3.62 -16.03
C GLN A 240 11.63 -2.74 -15.01
N LYS A 241 12.34 -2.26 -13.99
CA LYS A 241 11.79 -1.36 -12.98
C LYS A 241 11.42 -0.01 -13.58
N ALA A 242 12.30 0.58 -14.40
CA ALA A 242 12.05 1.85 -15.07
C ALA A 242 10.84 1.78 -16.01
N GLU A 243 10.69 0.68 -16.75
CA GLU A 243 9.51 0.45 -17.61
C GLU A 243 8.23 0.28 -16.77
N LEU A 244 8.30 -0.40 -15.63
CA LEU A 244 7.16 -0.54 -14.73
C LEU A 244 6.74 0.82 -14.14
N GLN A 245 7.70 1.65 -13.75
CA GLN A 245 7.43 3.01 -13.25
C GLN A 245 6.79 3.88 -14.33
N LYS A 246 7.28 3.85 -15.57
CA LYS A 246 6.66 4.56 -16.70
C LYS A 246 5.23 4.10 -16.94
N LYS A 247 4.99 2.79 -16.91
CA LYS A 247 3.66 2.21 -17.06
C LYS A 247 2.72 2.64 -15.93
N ASN A 248 3.19 2.59 -14.69
CA ASN A 248 2.41 3.01 -13.53
C ASN A 248 2.09 4.50 -13.58
N LEU A 249 3.06 5.35 -13.93
CA LEU A 249 2.84 6.78 -14.09
C LEU A 249 1.79 7.07 -15.18
N ARG A 250 1.84 6.35 -16.30
CA ARG A 250 0.82 6.47 -17.35
C ARG A 250 -0.57 6.12 -16.81
N CYS A 251 -0.72 5.00 -16.11
CA CYS A 251 -1.98 4.59 -15.49
C CYS A 251 -2.48 5.62 -14.44
N VAL A 252 -1.56 6.19 -13.66
CA VAL A 252 -1.89 7.26 -12.72
C VAL A 252 -2.34 8.52 -13.49
N SER A 253 -1.58 8.96 -14.50
CA SER A 253 -1.92 10.15 -15.30
C SER A 253 -3.27 10.04 -16.01
N GLU A 254 -3.64 8.85 -16.49
CA GLU A 254 -4.93 8.59 -17.13
C GLU A 254 -6.12 8.84 -16.17
N ARG A 255 -5.95 8.61 -14.86
CA ARG A 255 -6.98 8.90 -13.84
C ARG A 255 -7.23 10.39 -13.64
N PHE A 256 -6.25 11.22 -13.94
CA PHE A 256 -6.33 12.68 -13.84
C PHE A 256 -6.59 13.36 -15.19
N SER A 257 -6.97 12.57 -16.20
CA SER A 257 -7.39 13.12 -17.49
C SER A 257 -8.85 13.59 -17.43
N GLY A 258 -9.19 14.59 -18.24
CA GLY A 258 -10.55 15.15 -18.32
C GLY A 258 -10.98 15.89 -17.04
N ASP A 259 -12.29 15.91 -16.79
CA ASP A 259 -12.88 16.62 -15.63
C ASP A 259 -12.90 15.75 -14.36
N TRP A 260 -11.76 15.20 -14.00
CA TRP A 260 -11.63 14.35 -12.82
C TRP A 260 -11.96 15.07 -11.51
N LYS A 261 -11.72 16.41 -11.44
CA LYS A 261 -12.00 17.21 -10.24
C LYS A 261 -13.49 17.24 -9.90
N SER A 262 -14.34 17.43 -10.89
CA SER A 262 -15.80 17.40 -10.72
C SER A 262 -16.30 16.01 -10.35
N LEU A 263 -15.70 14.95 -10.88
CA LEU A 263 -16.02 13.58 -10.50
C LEU A 263 -15.59 13.30 -9.06
N TYR A 264 -14.38 13.71 -8.68
CA TYR A 264 -13.84 13.53 -7.33
C TYR A 264 -14.71 14.18 -6.24
N VAL A 265 -15.18 15.40 -6.46
CA VAL A 265 -16.03 16.11 -5.50
C VAL A 265 -17.32 15.34 -5.18
N ARG A 266 -17.85 14.56 -6.12
CA ARG A 266 -19.07 13.76 -5.93
C ARG A 266 -18.84 12.44 -5.18
N LEU A 267 -17.59 12.03 -4.97
CA LEU A 267 -17.25 10.80 -4.25
C LEU A 267 -17.54 10.96 -2.75
N ASP A 268 -17.96 9.88 -2.11
CA ASP A 268 -17.95 9.79 -0.65
C ASP A 268 -16.53 9.62 -0.11
N ASN A 269 -16.35 9.73 1.19
CA ASN A 269 -15.04 9.67 1.82
C ASN A 269 -14.34 8.30 1.65
N GLU A 270 -15.08 7.22 1.44
CA GLU A 270 -14.50 5.90 1.22
C GLU A 270 -13.87 5.80 -0.16
N HIS A 271 -14.60 6.24 -1.18
CA HIS A 271 -14.09 6.28 -2.55
C HIS A 271 -12.97 7.32 -2.70
N LYS A 272 -13.07 8.50 -2.06
CA LYS A 272 -11.97 9.48 -2.00
C LYS A 272 -10.71 8.88 -1.38
N ARG A 273 -10.85 8.15 -0.27
CA ARG A 273 -9.74 7.46 0.37
C ARG A 273 -9.12 6.39 -0.54
N ALA A 274 -9.94 5.59 -1.21
CA ALA A 274 -9.47 4.59 -2.15
C ALA A 274 -8.72 5.23 -3.32
N PHE A 275 -9.26 6.31 -3.88
CA PHE A 275 -8.65 7.09 -4.95
C PHE A 275 -7.23 7.55 -4.59
N TRP A 276 -7.07 8.23 -3.44
CA TRP A 276 -5.75 8.71 -3.02
C TRP A 276 -4.78 7.60 -2.63
N LYS A 277 -5.27 6.53 -2.01
CA LYS A 277 -4.42 5.38 -1.67
C LYS A 277 -3.87 4.61 -2.88
N GLN A 278 -4.57 4.65 -3.99
CA GLN A 278 -4.12 4.04 -5.24
C GLN A 278 -3.20 4.96 -6.05
N THR A 279 -3.08 6.21 -5.65
CA THR A 279 -2.35 7.26 -6.37
C THR A 279 -1.11 7.71 -5.62
N ILE A 280 -1.23 7.89 -4.30
CA ILE A 280 -0.20 8.49 -3.44
C ILE A 280 0.40 7.41 -2.55
N GLU A 281 1.72 7.29 -2.56
CA GLU A 281 2.48 6.48 -1.62
C GLU A 281 2.66 7.22 -0.28
N GLU A 282 3.02 8.50 -0.33
CA GLU A 282 3.35 9.28 0.85
C GLU A 282 3.17 10.78 0.63
N ILE A 283 2.64 11.46 1.65
CA ILE A 283 2.58 12.92 1.75
C ILE A 283 3.52 13.34 2.90
N LEU A 284 4.56 14.10 2.57
CA LEU A 284 5.49 14.65 3.54
C LEU A 284 5.04 16.04 3.97
N VAL A 285 5.01 16.28 5.28
CA VAL A 285 4.51 17.53 5.86
C VAL A 285 5.58 18.16 6.70
N ASP A 286 5.88 19.42 6.42
CA ASP A 286 6.72 20.24 7.28
C ASP A 286 5.99 20.54 8.59
N PRO A 287 6.52 20.11 9.74
CA PRO A 287 5.87 20.30 11.05
C PRO A 287 5.96 21.75 11.57
N GLU A 288 6.87 22.56 11.05
CA GLU A 288 7.03 23.97 11.45
C GLU A 288 6.07 24.86 10.69
N THR A 289 6.09 24.79 9.37
CA THR A 289 5.20 25.58 8.49
C THR A 289 3.80 25.02 8.41
N ARG A 290 3.58 23.74 8.78
CA ARG A 290 2.32 23.00 8.66
C ARG A 290 1.80 22.95 7.22
N GLN A 291 2.71 22.93 6.26
CA GLN A 291 2.42 22.82 4.83
C GLN A 291 2.85 21.45 4.29
N ILE A 292 2.27 21.07 3.17
CA ILE A 292 2.72 19.90 2.43
C ILE A 292 4.07 20.26 1.79
N LYS A 293 5.09 19.45 2.08
CA LYS A 293 6.44 19.64 1.58
C LYS A 293 6.66 18.88 0.27
N ASP A 294 6.12 17.66 0.20
CA ASP A 294 6.31 16.77 -0.93
C ASP A 294 5.19 15.73 -0.99
N VAL A 295 4.87 15.24 -2.20
CA VAL A 295 3.89 14.20 -2.45
C VAL A 295 4.50 13.15 -3.37
N LYS A 296 4.74 11.96 -2.84
CA LYS A 296 5.26 10.83 -3.61
C LYS A 296 4.12 10.01 -4.20
N LEU A 297 4.18 9.79 -5.49
CA LEU A 297 3.22 8.95 -6.21
C LEU A 297 3.55 7.47 -6.06
N LEU A 298 2.54 6.63 -6.14
CA LEU A 298 2.67 5.18 -6.15
C LEU A 298 3.04 4.69 -7.57
N LEU A 299 4.34 4.71 -7.91
CA LEU A 299 4.91 4.41 -9.23
C LEU A 299 5.61 3.05 -9.27
#